data_31068aeb324bb99207e5c454f9f1fba9
#
_entry.id   31068aeb324bb99207e5c454f9f1fba9
#
_cell.length_a   1.000
_cell.length_b   1.000
_cell.length_c   1.000
_cell.angle_alpha   90.00
_cell.angle_beta   90.00
_cell.angle_gamma   90.00
#
_symmetry.space_group_name_H-M   'P 1'
#
loop_
_entity.id
_entity.type
_entity.pdbx_description
1 polymer ?
#
loop_
_entity_poly.entity_id
_entity_poly.type
_entity_poly.pdbx_seq_one_letter_code
_entity_poly.pdbx_strand_id
1 'polypeptide(L)'
;SRIGCKDVSLDLWPGEVLGIVGESGSGKSTLLNMLSGRLEPSAGHVHYTAADGKVLDIHSLDEAQRRRLLRTELGFVHQHPRDGLRMSVSAGTNIGERLMANGARHYGNLRATALDWLERVEIPVQRVDDTPSQYSGGMQQRLQIARNLVTTPRLVFMDEPTGGLDVSVQARLLDLLRHLVRDMGLAVVLVTHDLAVARLLSHRLIVMYHGEVAETGLTDQVLDDPQHPYSQLLVSSILQC
;
A
#
# COMPACT_ATOMS: atom_id res chain seq x y z
N SER A 1 -14.92 -10.69 -22.35
CA SER A 1 -14.61 -10.08 -21.06
C SER A 1 -13.23 -10.54 -20.62
N ARG A 2 -12.35 -9.61 -20.29
CA ARG A 2 -11.02 -9.93 -19.77
C ARG A 2 -11.16 -10.29 -18.29
N ILE A 3 -10.75 -11.48 -17.89
CA ILE A 3 -10.74 -11.90 -16.49
C ILE A 3 -9.63 -11.11 -15.78
N GLY A 4 -9.98 -10.39 -14.72
CA GLY A 4 -9.02 -9.59 -13.95
C GLY A 4 -8.21 -10.44 -12.98
N CYS A 5 -8.89 -11.24 -12.16
CA CYS A 5 -8.32 -12.34 -11.38
C CYS A 5 -9.40 -13.39 -11.09
N LYS A 6 -8.98 -14.62 -10.82
CA LYS A 6 -9.84 -15.78 -10.67
C LYS A 6 -9.27 -16.74 -9.62
N ASP A 7 -10.18 -17.32 -8.82
CA ASP A 7 -9.88 -18.36 -7.83
C ASP A 7 -8.71 -18.03 -6.88
N VAL A 8 -8.67 -16.76 -6.42
CA VAL A 8 -7.65 -16.29 -5.47
C VAL A 8 -8.18 -16.41 -4.05
N SER A 9 -7.46 -17.18 -3.22
CA SER A 9 -7.70 -17.27 -1.78
C SER A 9 -6.43 -16.92 -1.03
N LEU A 10 -6.53 -16.06 -0.04
CA LEU A 10 -5.40 -15.63 0.78
C LEU A 10 -5.86 -15.20 2.17
N ASP A 11 -4.95 -15.21 3.10
CA ASP A 11 -5.06 -14.62 4.44
C ASP A 11 -3.88 -13.71 4.72
N LEU A 12 -4.11 -12.71 5.54
CA LEU A 12 -3.12 -11.76 6.00
C LEU A 12 -3.24 -11.56 7.50
N TRP A 13 -2.11 -11.64 8.20
CA TRP A 13 -2.04 -11.52 9.64
C TRP A 13 -1.59 -10.13 10.09
N PRO A 14 -1.94 -9.69 11.32
CA PRO A 14 -1.42 -8.45 11.86
C PRO A 14 0.12 -8.40 11.84
N GLY A 15 0.68 -7.28 11.36
CA GLY A 15 2.13 -7.11 11.24
C GLY A 15 2.77 -7.84 10.06
N GLU A 16 2.00 -8.56 9.26
CA GLU A 16 2.51 -9.27 8.07
C GLU A 16 2.50 -8.36 6.83
N VAL A 17 3.54 -8.49 6.03
CA VAL A 17 3.60 -7.93 4.67
C VAL A 17 3.47 -9.06 3.66
N LEU A 18 2.39 -9.05 2.90
CA LEU A 18 2.12 -9.95 1.79
C LEU A 18 2.44 -9.24 0.47
N GLY A 19 3.45 -9.72 -0.24
CA GLY A 19 3.80 -9.24 -1.57
C GLY A 19 3.01 -9.97 -2.66
N ILE A 20 2.50 -9.23 -3.63
CA ILE A 20 1.86 -9.75 -4.84
C ILE A 20 2.73 -9.33 -6.01
N VAL A 21 3.35 -10.30 -6.68
CA VAL A 21 4.30 -10.08 -7.77
C VAL A 21 3.84 -10.75 -9.06
N GLY A 22 4.41 -10.35 -10.17
CA GLY A 22 4.09 -10.89 -11.50
C GLY A 22 4.20 -9.82 -12.58
N GLU A 23 4.09 -10.22 -13.84
CA GLU A 23 4.17 -9.31 -14.99
C GLU A 23 3.05 -8.27 -15.04
N SER A 24 3.26 -7.22 -15.83
CA SER A 24 2.22 -6.24 -16.11
C SER A 24 1.01 -6.92 -16.76
N GLY A 25 -0.18 -6.61 -16.23
CA GLY A 25 -1.44 -7.23 -16.70
C GLY A 25 -1.76 -8.61 -16.13
N SER A 26 -0.98 -9.14 -15.17
CA SER A 26 -1.27 -10.42 -14.50
C SER A 26 -2.44 -10.37 -13.50
N GLY A 27 -3.04 -9.19 -13.25
CA GLY A 27 -4.19 -9.04 -12.37
C GLY A 27 -3.90 -8.47 -10.97
N LYS A 28 -2.66 -8.15 -10.63
CA LYS A 28 -2.24 -7.67 -9.29
C LYS A 28 -3.03 -6.46 -8.78
N SER A 29 -3.06 -5.38 -9.56
CA SER A 29 -3.78 -4.16 -9.16
C SER A 29 -5.30 -4.39 -9.13
N THR A 30 -5.84 -5.29 -9.95
CA THR A 30 -7.24 -5.70 -9.89
C THR A 30 -7.53 -6.40 -8.56
N LEU A 31 -6.69 -7.36 -8.18
CA LEU A 31 -6.80 -8.05 -6.89
C LEU A 31 -6.68 -7.06 -5.73
N LEU A 32 -5.68 -6.17 -5.75
CA LEU A 32 -5.48 -5.15 -4.71
C LEU A 32 -6.72 -4.25 -4.56
N ASN A 33 -7.32 -3.83 -5.67
CA ASN A 33 -8.53 -2.99 -5.64
C ASN A 33 -9.75 -3.75 -5.10
N MET A 34 -9.88 -5.06 -5.35
CA MET A 34 -10.94 -5.87 -4.75
C MET A 34 -10.70 -6.07 -3.25
N LEU A 35 -9.48 -6.39 -2.82
CA LEU A 35 -9.14 -6.55 -1.40
C LEU A 35 -9.35 -5.26 -0.61
N SER A 36 -9.12 -4.10 -1.22
CA SER A 36 -9.30 -2.79 -0.58
C SER A 36 -10.74 -2.24 -0.65
N GLY A 37 -11.70 -2.98 -1.22
CA GLY A 37 -13.08 -2.54 -1.36
C GLY A 37 -13.32 -1.46 -2.44
N ARG A 38 -12.35 -1.23 -3.32
CA ARG A 38 -12.44 -0.23 -4.41
C ARG A 38 -13.06 -0.79 -5.68
N LEU A 39 -12.96 -2.08 -5.88
CA LEU A 39 -13.56 -2.80 -6.99
C LEU A 39 -14.35 -3.99 -6.43
N GLU A 40 -15.61 -4.10 -6.80
CA GLU A 40 -16.45 -5.21 -6.39
C GLU A 40 -16.11 -6.47 -7.20
N PRO A 41 -15.84 -7.62 -6.52
CA PRO A 41 -15.63 -8.89 -7.22
C PRO A 41 -16.92 -9.43 -7.81
N SER A 42 -16.83 -10.13 -8.94
CA SER A 42 -17.99 -10.82 -9.54
C SER A 42 -18.48 -11.99 -8.69
N ALA A 43 -17.61 -12.55 -7.85
CA ALA A 43 -17.91 -13.62 -6.89
C ALA A 43 -16.82 -13.65 -5.81
N GLY A 44 -17.14 -14.23 -4.65
CA GLY A 44 -16.24 -14.33 -3.49
C GLY A 44 -16.48 -13.25 -2.47
N HIS A 45 -15.70 -13.28 -1.40
CA HIS A 45 -15.84 -12.40 -0.24
C HIS A 45 -14.48 -11.89 0.22
N VAL A 46 -14.47 -10.69 0.79
CA VAL A 46 -13.29 -10.12 1.45
C VAL A 46 -13.65 -9.84 2.91
N HIS A 47 -13.18 -10.70 3.80
CA HIS A 47 -13.42 -10.57 5.23
C HIS A 47 -12.31 -9.76 5.89
N TYR A 48 -12.68 -8.76 6.66
CA TYR A 48 -11.79 -7.94 7.45
C TYR A 48 -12.19 -7.99 8.93
N THR A 49 -11.24 -8.26 9.82
CA THR A 49 -11.47 -8.20 11.25
C THR A 49 -11.16 -6.80 11.75
N ALA A 50 -12.21 -6.05 12.09
CA ALA A 50 -12.13 -4.68 12.59
C ALA A 50 -11.48 -4.59 13.97
N ALA A 51 -11.13 -3.37 14.41
CA ALA A 51 -10.50 -3.13 15.69
C ALA A 51 -11.34 -3.60 16.90
N ASP A 52 -12.67 -3.62 16.78
CA ASP A 52 -13.60 -4.14 17.78
C ASP A 52 -13.76 -5.68 17.75
N GLY A 53 -13.02 -6.37 16.91
CA GLY A 53 -13.05 -7.84 16.74
C GLY A 53 -14.15 -8.36 15.84
N LYS A 54 -15.00 -7.50 15.27
CA LYS A 54 -16.04 -7.92 14.33
C LYS A 54 -15.44 -8.28 12.99
N VAL A 55 -15.92 -9.38 12.42
CA VAL A 55 -15.60 -9.77 11.05
C VAL A 55 -16.61 -9.11 10.10
N LEU A 56 -16.11 -8.31 9.18
CA LEU A 56 -16.87 -7.57 8.18
C LEU A 56 -16.56 -8.11 6.79
N ASP A 57 -17.59 -8.34 5.97
CA ASP A 57 -17.37 -8.49 4.54
C ASP A 57 -17.37 -7.09 3.91
N ILE A 58 -16.19 -6.67 3.40
CA ILE A 58 -15.96 -5.29 2.91
C ILE A 58 -16.97 -4.91 1.81
N HIS A 59 -17.36 -5.86 0.96
CA HIS A 59 -18.25 -5.61 -0.16
C HIS A 59 -19.74 -5.62 0.21
N SER A 60 -20.07 -6.18 1.38
CA SER A 60 -21.43 -6.15 1.94
C SER A 60 -21.72 -4.91 2.78
N LEU A 61 -20.71 -4.07 3.05
CA LEU A 61 -20.89 -2.82 3.79
C LEU A 61 -21.63 -1.78 2.95
N ASP A 62 -22.50 -1.01 3.61
CA ASP A 62 -23.05 0.19 2.99
C ASP A 62 -21.94 1.25 2.72
N GLU A 63 -22.28 2.25 1.90
CA GLU A 63 -21.30 3.24 1.47
C GLU A 63 -20.70 4.05 2.66
N ALA A 64 -21.52 4.36 3.67
CA ALA A 64 -21.09 5.13 4.84
C ALA A 64 -20.13 4.30 5.72
N GLN A 65 -20.46 3.03 5.95
CA GLN A 65 -19.64 2.07 6.69
C GLN A 65 -18.29 1.84 5.98
N ARG A 66 -18.32 1.60 4.67
CA ARG A 66 -17.11 1.41 3.86
C ARG A 66 -16.23 2.64 3.86
N ARG A 67 -16.79 3.84 3.67
CA ARG A 67 -16.03 5.11 3.77
C ARG A 67 -15.41 5.30 5.14
N ARG A 68 -16.13 4.96 6.21
CA ARG A 68 -15.59 5.02 7.57
C ARG A 68 -14.39 4.08 7.71
N LEU A 69 -14.53 2.81 7.33
CA LEU A 69 -13.47 1.82 7.40
C LEU A 69 -12.20 2.28 6.64
N LEU A 70 -12.36 2.76 5.41
CA LEU A 70 -11.28 3.29 4.58
C LEU A 70 -10.59 4.54 5.17
N ARG A 71 -11.28 5.29 6.03
CA ARG A 71 -10.72 6.49 6.66
C ARG A 71 -10.03 6.21 7.99
N THR A 72 -10.48 5.19 8.72
CA THR A 72 -10.04 4.93 10.09
C THR A 72 -9.04 3.79 10.20
N GLU A 73 -9.28 2.67 9.52
CA GLU A 73 -8.55 1.42 9.72
C GLU A 73 -7.72 0.99 8.50
N LEU A 74 -8.07 1.48 7.30
CA LEU A 74 -7.39 1.11 6.07
C LEU A 74 -6.64 2.30 5.45
N GLY A 75 -5.46 2.03 4.90
CA GLY A 75 -4.69 2.97 4.09
C GLY A 75 -4.55 2.47 2.65
N PHE A 76 -4.38 3.39 1.70
CA PHE A 76 -4.09 3.04 0.32
C PHE A 76 -3.05 3.99 -0.29
N VAL A 77 -1.89 3.45 -0.64
CA VAL A 77 -0.79 4.16 -1.29
C VAL A 77 -0.84 3.82 -2.78
N HIS A 78 -1.11 4.83 -3.60
CA HIS A 78 -1.19 4.73 -5.05
C HIS A 78 0.19 4.74 -5.69
N GLN A 79 0.32 4.13 -6.85
CA GLN A 79 1.51 4.19 -7.70
C GLN A 79 1.84 5.65 -8.06
N HIS A 80 0.82 6.42 -8.48
CA HIS A 80 0.99 7.83 -8.75
C HIS A 80 0.53 8.68 -7.55
N PRO A 81 1.41 9.47 -6.92
CA PRO A 81 1.07 10.26 -5.74
C PRO A 81 -0.12 11.21 -5.95
N ARG A 82 -0.32 11.69 -7.18
CA ARG A 82 -1.42 12.57 -7.55
C ARG A 82 -2.80 11.97 -7.34
N ASP A 83 -2.91 10.65 -7.40
CA ASP A 83 -4.18 9.94 -7.19
C ASP A 83 -4.56 9.88 -5.70
N GLY A 84 -3.55 10.01 -4.81
CA GLY A 84 -3.72 9.97 -3.36
C GLY A 84 -3.60 11.34 -2.67
N LEU A 85 -3.17 12.39 -3.37
CA LEU A 85 -2.92 13.72 -2.80
C LEU A 85 -3.84 14.80 -3.41
N ARG A 86 -4.18 15.78 -2.61
CA ARG A 86 -4.80 17.01 -3.09
C ARG A 86 -3.69 17.99 -3.49
N MET A 87 -3.43 18.09 -4.79
CA MET A 87 -2.28 18.81 -5.34
C MET A 87 -2.31 20.33 -5.11
N SER A 88 -3.50 20.90 -4.84
CA SER A 88 -3.73 22.35 -4.67
C SER A 88 -3.78 22.85 -3.22
N VAL A 89 -3.68 21.93 -2.24
CA VAL A 89 -3.66 22.29 -0.82
C VAL A 89 -2.30 21.94 -0.20
N SER A 90 -1.95 22.59 0.90
CA SER A 90 -0.64 22.40 1.53
C SER A 90 -0.40 20.96 2.00
N ALA A 91 0.87 20.59 2.19
CA ALA A 91 1.26 19.31 2.73
C ALA A 91 0.64 19.08 4.11
N GLY A 92 0.69 20.07 4.99
CA GLY A 92 0.05 20.02 6.30
C GLY A 92 -1.45 19.76 6.22
N THR A 93 -2.15 20.39 5.26
CA THR A 93 -3.58 20.14 5.03
C THR A 93 -3.84 18.72 4.51
N ASN A 94 -3.00 18.22 3.60
CA ASN A 94 -3.12 16.84 3.10
C ASN A 94 -3.07 15.81 4.23
N ILE A 95 -2.19 15.99 5.21
CA ILE A 95 -2.09 15.12 6.39
C ILE A 95 -3.26 15.36 7.34
N GLY A 96 -3.55 16.63 7.66
CA GLY A 96 -4.57 17.02 8.64
C GLY A 96 -5.99 16.61 8.24
N GLU A 97 -6.33 16.61 6.94
CA GLU A 97 -7.64 16.18 6.46
C GLU A 97 -8.03 14.77 6.89
N ARG A 98 -7.07 13.84 6.93
CA ARG A 98 -7.33 12.47 7.39
C ARG A 98 -7.73 12.43 8.86
N LEU A 99 -7.06 13.24 9.68
CA LEU A 99 -7.38 13.38 11.11
C LEU A 99 -8.73 14.08 11.32
N MET A 100 -9.02 15.11 10.54
CA MET A 100 -10.32 15.80 10.58
C MET A 100 -11.47 14.87 10.23
N ALA A 101 -11.27 14.00 9.25
CA ALA A 101 -12.26 12.99 8.86
C ALA A 101 -12.55 12.00 9.99
N ASN A 102 -11.60 11.83 10.93
CA ASN A 102 -11.73 10.98 12.13
C ASN A 102 -12.16 11.77 13.38
N GLY A 103 -12.61 13.02 13.22
CA GLY A 103 -13.19 13.81 14.30
C GLY A 103 -12.24 14.82 14.96
N ALA A 104 -10.96 14.87 14.60
CA ALA A 104 -10.07 15.90 15.11
C ALA A 104 -10.51 17.30 14.66
N ARG A 105 -10.51 18.28 15.58
CA ARG A 105 -11.01 19.65 15.30
C ARG A 105 -10.03 20.75 15.70
N HIS A 106 -9.05 20.44 16.55
CA HIS A 106 -8.14 21.46 17.07
C HIS A 106 -7.00 21.73 16.09
N TYR A 107 -6.97 22.88 15.46
CA TYR A 107 -6.01 23.25 14.42
C TYR A 107 -4.54 23.12 14.86
N GLY A 108 -4.20 23.58 16.08
CA GLY A 108 -2.83 23.49 16.61
C GLY A 108 -2.33 22.05 16.70
N ASN A 109 -3.18 21.14 17.14
CA ASN A 109 -2.83 19.72 17.21
C ASN A 109 -2.68 19.10 15.83
N LEU A 110 -3.56 19.48 14.88
CA LEU A 110 -3.48 19.00 13.49
C LEU A 110 -2.16 19.44 12.84
N ARG A 111 -1.76 20.70 13.04
CA ARG A 111 -0.50 21.22 12.52
C ARG A 111 0.71 20.56 13.18
N ALA A 112 0.71 20.38 14.49
CA ALA A 112 1.79 19.71 15.21
C ALA A 112 1.96 18.27 14.73
N THR A 113 0.86 17.51 14.59
CA THR A 113 0.88 16.15 14.04
C THR A 113 1.38 16.13 12.59
N ALA A 114 1.00 17.12 11.78
CA ALA A 114 1.47 17.20 10.40
C ALA A 114 2.99 17.44 10.34
N LEU A 115 3.55 18.29 11.20
CA LEU A 115 4.99 18.54 11.30
C LEU A 115 5.75 17.28 11.72
N ASP A 116 5.27 16.56 12.75
CA ASP A 116 5.85 15.28 13.20
C ASP A 116 5.87 14.24 12.05
N TRP A 117 4.78 14.13 11.29
CA TRP A 117 4.72 13.21 10.16
C TRP A 117 5.62 13.61 8.98
N LEU A 118 5.78 14.92 8.71
CA LEU A 118 6.74 15.37 7.71
C LEU A 118 8.17 14.99 8.09
N GLU A 119 8.53 15.13 9.37
CA GLU A 119 9.83 14.71 9.88
C GLU A 119 10.02 13.19 9.74
N ARG A 120 9.02 12.38 10.14
CA ARG A 120 9.04 10.91 10.02
C ARG A 120 9.23 10.43 8.59
N VAL A 121 8.68 11.14 7.60
CA VAL A 121 8.84 10.80 6.18
C VAL A 121 9.97 11.58 5.51
N GLU A 122 10.86 12.18 6.31
CA GLU A 122 12.05 12.92 5.84
C GLU A 122 11.74 14.04 4.83
N ILE A 123 10.65 14.76 5.05
CA ILE A 123 10.34 16.00 4.35
C ILE A 123 10.67 17.18 5.28
N PRO A 124 11.44 18.19 4.84
CA PRO A 124 11.75 19.34 5.66
C PRO A 124 10.48 20.02 6.20
N VAL A 125 10.38 20.16 7.52
CA VAL A 125 9.18 20.68 8.20
C VAL A 125 8.80 22.10 7.78
N GLN A 126 9.77 22.89 7.32
CA GLN A 126 9.57 24.24 6.79
C GLN A 126 8.67 24.26 5.54
N ARG A 127 8.55 23.11 4.88
CA ARG A 127 7.74 22.94 3.68
C ARG A 127 6.30 22.50 3.95
N VAL A 128 5.84 22.56 5.20
CA VAL A 128 4.48 22.15 5.62
C VAL A 128 3.39 22.94 4.91
N ASP A 129 3.65 24.20 4.56
CA ASP A 129 2.71 25.08 3.88
C ASP A 129 2.82 25.03 2.35
N ASP A 130 3.84 24.36 1.81
CA ASP A 130 3.99 24.12 0.38
C ASP A 130 2.93 23.14 -0.14
N THR A 131 2.53 23.30 -1.40
CA THR A 131 1.65 22.34 -2.06
C THR A 131 2.44 21.16 -2.64
N PRO A 132 1.82 19.97 -2.80
CA PRO A 132 2.49 18.84 -3.41
C PRO A 132 3.01 19.10 -4.84
N SER A 133 2.41 20.06 -5.57
CA SER A 133 2.90 20.48 -6.89
C SER A 133 4.32 21.06 -6.87
N GLN A 134 4.76 21.56 -5.72
CA GLN A 134 6.11 22.10 -5.51
C GLN A 134 7.12 21.05 -5.03
N TYR A 135 6.68 19.82 -4.80
CA TYR A 135 7.48 18.72 -4.32
C TYR A 135 8.05 17.88 -5.47
N SER A 136 9.22 17.28 -5.28
CA SER A 136 9.72 16.23 -6.17
C SER A 136 8.82 14.99 -6.11
N GLY A 137 8.90 14.11 -7.10
CA GLY A 137 8.11 12.86 -7.13
C GLY A 137 8.30 12.02 -5.87
N GLY A 138 9.54 11.87 -5.40
CA GLY A 138 9.84 11.16 -4.15
C GLY A 138 9.26 11.83 -2.92
N MET A 139 9.26 13.16 -2.85
CA MET A 139 8.61 13.89 -1.75
C MET A 139 7.09 13.76 -1.81
N GLN A 140 6.48 13.79 -3.00
CA GLN A 140 5.05 13.54 -3.16
C GLN A 140 4.67 12.14 -2.67
N GLN A 141 5.47 11.13 -2.99
CA GLN A 141 5.24 9.77 -2.54
C GLN A 141 5.36 9.64 -1.01
N ARG A 142 6.38 10.26 -0.41
CA ARG A 142 6.55 10.32 1.05
C ARG A 142 5.38 11.04 1.74
N LEU A 143 4.90 12.13 1.16
CA LEU A 143 3.71 12.83 1.66
C LEU A 143 2.45 11.96 1.57
N GLN A 144 2.28 11.20 0.48
CA GLN A 144 1.16 10.27 0.34
C GLN A 144 1.20 9.20 1.43
N ILE A 145 2.39 8.69 1.76
CA ILE A 145 2.59 7.73 2.84
C ILE A 145 2.21 8.36 4.18
N ALA A 146 2.73 9.55 4.51
CA ALA A 146 2.39 10.26 5.74
C ALA A 146 0.88 10.49 5.87
N ARG A 147 0.22 10.94 4.80
CA ARG A 147 -1.23 11.12 4.74
C ARG A 147 -2.00 9.84 5.05
N ASN A 148 -1.52 8.69 4.60
CA ASN A 148 -2.18 7.41 4.86
C ASN A 148 -1.90 6.87 6.27
N LEU A 149 -0.69 7.04 6.78
CA LEU A 149 -0.27 6.46 8.05
C LEU A 149 -0.63 7.31 9.28
N VAL A 150 -0.95 8.60 9.11
CA VAL A 150 -1.29 9.51 10.21
C VAL A 150 -2.50 9.06 11.03
N THR A 151 -3.40 8.29 10.45
CA THR A 151 -4.56 7.71 11.14
C THR A 151 -4.25 6.40 11.85
N THR A 152 -2.97 5.97 11.85
CA THR A 152 -2.53 4.68 12.40
C THR A 152 -3.39 3.50 11.92
N PRO A 153 -3.48 3.30 10.58
CA PRO A 153 -4.30 2.24 10.02
C PRO A 153 -3.77 0.87 10.46
N ARG A 154 -4.64 -0.13 10.50
CA ARG A 154 -4.25 -1.52 10.79
C ARG A 154 -3.76 -2.26 9.55
N LEU A 155 -4.26 -1.88 8.38
CA LEU A 155 -3.92 -2.49 7.10
C LEU A 155 -3.68 -1.40 6.05
N VAL A 156 -2.60 -1.54 5.30
CA VAL A 156 -2.24 -0.63 4.19
C VAL A 156 -2.10 -1.43 2.91
N PHE A 157 -2.78 -0.97 1.87
CA PHE A 157 -2.60 -1.45 0.50
C PHE A 157 -1.61 -0.53 -0.21
N MET A 158 -0.63 -1.10 -0.90
CA MET A 158 0.38 -0.35 -1.64
C MET A 158 0.47 -0.87 -3.07
N ASP A 159 0.17 0.00 -4.02
CA ASP A 159 0.28 -0.31 -5.46
C ASP A 159 1.53 0.34 -6.01
N GLU A 160 2.57 -0.47 -6.31
CA GLU A 160 3.85 -0.03 -6.87
C GLU A 160 4.44 1.23 -6.18
N PRO A 161 4.62 1.24 -4.84
CA PRO A 161 4.89 2.48 -4.09
C PRO A 161 6.20 3.16 -4.48
N THR A 162 7.10 2.48 -5.17
CA THR A 162 8.39 2.99 -5.64
C THR A 162 8.45 3.20 -7.15
N GLY A 163 7.34 2.92 -7.85
CA GLY A 163 7.29 3.01 -9.31
C GLY A 163 7.56 4.41 -9.83
N GLY A 164 8.38 4.51 -10.89
CA GLY A 164 8.70 5.79 -11.54
C GLY A 164 9.65 6.70 -10.78
N LEU A 165 10.30 6.22 -9.72
CA LEU A 165 11.33 6.96 -8.97
C LEU A 165 12.72 6.54 -9.42
N ASP A 166 13.67 7.49 -9.34
CA ASP A 166 15.09 7.20 -9.54
C ASP A 166 15.59 6.17 -8.52
N VAL A 167 16.56 5.34 -8.89
CA VAL A 167 17.11 4.24 -8.08
C VAL A 167 17.52 4.72 -6.68
N SER A 168 18.18 5.87 -6.57
CA SER A 168 18.63 6.42 -5.28
C SER A 168 17.46 6.89 -4.39
N VAL A 169 16.40 7.45 -5.01
CA VAL A 169 15.18 7.88 -4.32
C VAL A 169 14.37 6.66 -3.91
N GLN A 170 14.29 5.65 -4.77
CA GLN A 170 13.64 4.38 -4.49
C GLN A 170 14.27 3.68 -3.28
N ALA A 171 15.60 3.55 -3.24
CA ALA A 171 16.30 2.91 -2.13
C ALA A 171 15.99 3.58 -0.77
N ARG A 172 16.02 4.92 -0.73
CA ARG A 172 15.67 5.69 0.48
C ARG A 172 14.21 5.51 0.89
N LEU A 173 13.28 5.49 -0.09
CA LEU A 173 11.87 5.28 0.17
C LEU A 173 11.59 3.88 0.72
N LEU A 174 12.28 2.86 0.20
CA LEU A 174 12.18 1.48 0.69
C LEU A 174 12.67 1.33 2.12
N ASP A 175 13.80 1.96 2.45
CA ASP A 175 14.31 1.95 3.82
C ASP A 175 13.35 2.64 4.78
N LEU A 176 12.80 3.78 4.40
CA LEU A 176 11.75 4.47 5.15
C LEU A 176 10.51 3.58 5.36
N LEU A 177 9.99 2.96 4.29
CA LEU A 177 8.82 2.08 4.37
C LEU A 177 9.08 0.90 5.30
N ARG A 178 10.25 0.27 5.20
CA ARG A 178 10.64 -0.85 6.06
C ARG A 178 10.62 -0.47 7.54
N HIS A 179 11.14 0.70 7.88
CA HIS A 179 11.12 1.21 9.26
C HIS A 179 9.68 1.50 9.72
N LEU A 180 8.91 2.24 8.94
CA LEU A 180 7.52 2.58 9.29
C LEU A 180 6.63 1.35 9.46
N VAL A 181 6.71 0.38 8.55
CA VAL A 181 5.93 -0.86 8.63
C VAL A 181 6.27 -1.63 9.90
N ARG A 182 7.56 -1.79 10.20
CA ARG A 182 8.02 -2.50 11.40
C ARG A 182 7.63 -1.77 12.68
N ASP A 183 7.92 -0.48 12.76
CA ASP A 183 7.76 0.30 13.99
C ASP A 183 6.28 0.52 14.35
N MET A 184 5.41 0.58 13.35
CA MET A 184 3.95 0.68 13.54
C MET A 184 3.24 -0.68 13.59
N GLY A 185 3.93 -1.79 13.33
CA GLY A 185 3.33 -3.13 13.28
C GLY A 185 2.23 -3.26 12.22
N LEU A 186 2.41 -2.62 11.06
CA LEU A 186 1.40 -2.58 10.01
C LEU A 186 1.24 -3.92 9.32
N ALA A 187 -0.01 -4.33 9.05
CA ALA A 187 -0.29 -5.31 8.02
C ALA A 187 -0.29 -4.60 6.65
N VAL A 188 0.35 -5.21 5.65
CA VAL A 188 0.49 -4.60 4.33
C VAL A 188 0.22 -5.61 3.23
N VAL A 189 -0.57 -5.21 2.22
CA VAL A 189 -0.62 -5.89 0.91
C VAL A 189 0.14 -5.01 -0.06
N LEU A 190 1.27 -5.52 -0.55
CA LEU A 190 2.17 -4.82 -1.46
C LEU A 190 2.09 -5.42 -2.86
N VAL A 191 1.69 -4.64 -3.83
CA VAL A 191 1.81 -4.99 -5.26
C VAL A 191 3.09 -4.38 -5.81
N THR A 192 3.91 -5.20 -6.43
CA THR A 192 5.10 -4.74 -7.16
C THR A 192 5.50 -5.72 -8.27
N HIS A 193 6.13 -5.21 -9.31
CA HIS A 193 6.82 -6.03 -10.32
C HIS A 193 8.33 -6.15 -10.05
N ASP A 194 8.83 -5.41 -9.07
CA ASP A 194 10.24 -5.43 -8.66
C ASP A 194 10.44 -6.46 -7.53
N LEU A 195 11.11 -7.58 -7.84
CA LEU A 195 11.37 -8.65 -6.87
C LEU A 195 12.36 -8.24 -5.78
N ALA A 196 13.22 -7.25 -6.02
CA ALA A 196 14.11 -6.72 -4.98
C ALA A 196 13.29 -5.96 -3.92
N VAL A 197 12.29 -5.19 -4.35
CA VAL A 197 11.32 -4.54 -3.46
C VAL A 197 10.52 -5.57 -2.66
N ALA A 198 10.02 -6.61 -3.35
CA ALA A 198 9.29 -7.69 -2.72
C ALA A 198 10.14 -8.43 -1.68
N ARG A 199 11.40 -8.76 -2.00
CA ARG A 199 12.35 -9.40 -1.08
C ARG A 199 12.63 -8.56 0.16
N LEU A 200 12.77 -7.26 -0.01
CA LEU A 200 13.12 -6.35 1.09
C LEU A 200 11.98 -6.16 2.09
N LEU A 201 10.74 -6.12 1.61
CA LEU A 201 9.59 -5.72 2.42
C LEU A 201 8.66 -6.87 2.81
N SER A 202 8.55 -7.93 1.99
CA SER A 202 7.50 -8.94 2.15
C SER A 202 7.97 -10.15 2.96
N HIS A 203 7.07 -10.67 3.80
CA HIS A 203 7.25 -11.93 4.52
C HIS A 203 6.84 -13.13 3.67
N ARG A 204 5.73 -13.01 2.95
CA ARG A 204 5.22 -13.99 1.99
C ARG A 204 4.97 -13.35 0.65
N LEU A 205 5.00 -14.18 -0.40
CA LEU A 205 4.69 -13.76 -1.76
C LEU A 205 3.54 -14.59 -2.34
N ILE A 206 2.78 -13.91 -3.18
CA ILE A 206 1.87 -14.50 -4.17
C ILE A 206 2.40 -14.11 -5.53
N VAL A 207 2.68 -15.10 -6.37
CA VAL A 207 3.05 -14.90 -7.77
C VAL A 207 1.78 -15.01 -8.62
N MET A 208 1.41 -13.93 -9.30
CA MET A 208 0.24 -13.89 -10.18
C MET A 208 0.64 -14.05 -11.64
N TYR A 209 -0.09 -14.92 -12.34
CA TYR A 209 0.07 -15.17 -13.77
C TYR A 209 -1.30 -15.31 -14.44
N HIS A 210 -1.57 -14.50 -15.45
CA HIS A 210 -2.85 -14.51 -16.21
C HIS A 210 -4.12 -14.47 -15.35
N GLY A 211 -4.10 -13.75 -14.23
CA GLY A 211 -5.24 -13.60 -13.33
C GLY A 211 -5.39 -14.70 -12.29
N GLU A 212 -4.48 -15.64 -12.23
CA GLU A 212 -4.49 -16.75 -11.27
C GLU A 212 -3.23 -16.73 -10.40
N VAL A 213 -3.29 -17.42 -9.25
CA VAL A 213 -2.12 -17.62 -8.39
C VAL A 213 -1.30 -18.77 -8.96
N ALA A 214 -0.09 -18.47 -9.43
CA ALA A 214 0.86 -19.47 -9.90
C ALA A 214 1.59 -20.15 -8.73
N GLU A 215 2.02 -19.35 -7.76
CA GLU A 215 2.77 -19.85 -6.59
C GLU A 215 2.55 -18.94 -5.38
N THR A 216 2.61 -19.52 -4.19
CA THR A 216 2.60 -18.78 -2.92
C THR A 216 3.54 -19.45 -1.91
N GLY A 217 4.19 -18.67 -1.08
CA GLY A 217 5.10 -19.17 -0.04
C GLY A 217 5.83 -18.07 0.70
N LEU A 218 6.76 -18.43 1.56
CA LEU A 218 7.68 -17.48 2.17
C LEU A 218 8.52 -16.80 1.08
N THR A 219 8.81 -15.52 1.26
CA THR A 219 9.52 -14.72 0.25
C THR A 219 10.81 -15.39 -0.22
N ASP A 220 11.67 -15.82 0.73
CA ASP A 220 12.94 -16.47 0.38
C ASP A 220 12.73 -17.79 -0.34
N GLN A 221 11.72 -18.59 0.04
CA GLN A 221 11.41 -19.86 -0.65
C GLN A 221 11.01 -19.61 -2.11
N VAL A 222 10.10 -18.69 -2.33
CA VAL A 222 9.61 -18.38 -3.71
C VAL A 222 10.70 -17.78 -4.57
N LEU A 223 11.60 -16.95 -4.00
CA LEU A 223 12.64 -16.28 -4.76
C LEU A 223 13.93 -17.09 -4.93
N ASP A 224 14.25 -17.99 -4.00
CA ASP A 224 15.49 -18.78 -4.05
C ASP A 224 15.27 -20.20 -4.61
N ASP A 225 14.07 -20.77 -4.44
CA ASP A 225 13.72 -22.11 -4.94
C ASP A 225 12.29 -22.14 -5.51
N PRO A 226 11.99 -21.32 -6.57
CA PRO A 226 10.67 -21.29 -7.17
C PRO A 226 10.28 -22.65 -7.78
N GLN A 227 9.05 -23.09 -7.47
CA GLN A 227 8.56 -24.41 -7.90
C GLN A 227 7.73 -24.32 -9.20
N HIS A 228 6.98 -23.23 -9.39
CA HIS A 228 6.17 -23.06 -10.59
C HIS A 228 7.03 -22.58 -11.78
N PRO A 229 6.85 -23.13 -13.00
CA PRO A 229 7.66 -22.75 -14.17
C PRO A 229 7.66 -21.24 -14.46
N TYR A 230 6.53 -20.57 -14.26
CA TYR A 230 6.46 -19.12 -14.43
C TYR A 230 7.26 -18.37 -13.35
N SER A 231 7.23 -18.81 -12.09
CA SER A 231 8.04 -18.23 -11.02
C SER A 231 9.53 -18.38 -11.30
N GLN A 232 9.94 -19.54 -11.82
CA GLN A 232 11.32 -19.79 -12.26
C GLN A 232 11.75 -18.83 -13.37
N LEU A 233 10.87 -18.61 -14.35
CA LEU A 233 11.12 -17.65 -15.42
C LEU A 233 11.21 -16.21 -14.87
N LEU A 234 10.29 -15.82 -13.99
CA LEU A 234 10.23 -14.49 -13.39
C LEU A 234 11.51 -14.18 -12.58
N VAL A 235 11.96 -15.12 -11.76
CA VAL A 235 13.18 -14.98 -10.95
C VAL A 235 14.43 -14.97 -11.83
N SER A 236 14.51 -15.84 -12.83
CA SER A 236 15.67 -15.92 -13.72
C SER A 236 15.86 -14.66 -14.59
N SER A 237 14.79 -13.95 -14.91
CA SER A 237 14.87 -12.73 -15.71
C SER A 237 15.61 -11.58 -15.01
N ILE A 238 15.69 -11.61 -13.67
CA ILE A 238 16.40 -10.58 -12.88
C ILE A 238 17.90 -10.88 -12.77
N LEU A 239 18.30 -12.16 -12.82
CA LEU A 239 19.70 -12.54 -12.75
C LEU A 239 20.48 -12.22 -14.03
N GLN A 240 19.81 -11.74 -15.07
CA GLN A 240 20.41 -11.41 -16.39
C GLN A 240 20.57 -9.88 -16.61
N CYS A 241 20.16 -9.04 -15.66
CA CYS A 241 20.37 -7.60 -15.66
C CYS A 241 21.44 -7.21 -14.62
#